data_efd82db46ed30fc7c93505233de2df31
#
_entry.id   efd82db46ed30fc7c93505233de2df31
#
_cell.length_a   1.000
_cell.length_b   1.000
_cell.length_c   1.000
_cell.angle_alpha   90.00
_cell.angle_beta   90.00
_cell.angle_gamma   90.00
#
_symmetry.space_group_name_H-M   'P 1'
#
loop_
_entity.id
_entity.type
_entity.pdbx_description
1 polymer ?
#
loop_
_entity_poly.entity_id
_entity_poly.type
_entity_poly.pdbx_seq_one_letter_code
_entity_poly.pdbx_strand_id
1 'polypeptide(L)'
;YPLRRQRQMLIRDSSYDPRHLVRVDQTEQTLDSMPLQKGGLPDRIRPSECTLESISQLRDQVLASKNAQLSHIVQHHTFVGIVDLAKGLCLIQHSTQLYLVQYGILIEEFAYQLALQQFGSFSTARLEPPPSLRELIGIGYDMELADIHTAPLGLSKAQVVERIAKKLLAHTDMLRKHVGIHIDAQEETVLAIPTLLPQHGSSGVCLERLPSLLFRLGPQVDWDDEKGCFYTLCHELALAHVPPSWGTMRDNSCKEQQEQEAWSIQHVWFAHMLGSRGRCIVPNHLPDDIMTQIASLPDLYRVFERC
;
A
#
# COMPACT_ATOMS: atom_id res chain seq x y z
N TYR A 1 36.84 55.68 -1.06
CA TYR A 1 37.61 54.72 -1.87
C TYR A 1 37.60 53.28 -1.39
N PRO A 2 36.95 52.89 -0.31
CA PRO A 2 36.87 51.49 0.09
C PRO A 2 35.74 50.72 -0.61
N LEU A 3 34.72 51.35 -1.16
CA LEU A 3 33.55 50.70 -1.72
C LEU A 3 33.80 49.96 -3.07
N ARG A 4 34.83 50.37 -3.81
CA ARG A 4 35.18 49.73 -5.08
C ARG A 4 35.88 48.38 -4.90
N ARG A 5 36.63 48.20 -3.81
CA ARG A 5 37.30 46.92 -3.50
C ARG A 5 36.32 45.87 -2.96
N GLN A 6 35.28 46.28 -2.21
CA GLN A 6 34.25 45.37 -1.73
C GLN A 6 33.35 44.81 -2.87
N ARG A 7 33.06 45.67 -3.89
CA ARG A 7 32.31 45.18 -5.06
C ARG A 7 33.09 44.15 -5.91
N GLN A 8 34.42 44.28 -5.98
CA GLN A 8 35.23 43.30 -6.70
C GLN A 8 35.44 42.00 -5.94
N MET A 9 35.37 41.98 -4.60
CA MET A 9 35.41 40.76 -3.80
C MET A 9 34.07 40.01 -3.90
N LEU A 10 32.94 40.69 -3.91
CA LEU A 10 31.62 40.06 -4.04
C LEU A 10 31.37 39.43 -5.42
N ILE A 11 32.05 39.95 -6.48
CA ILE A 11 31.93 39.37 -7.83
C ILE A 11 32.89 38.19 -8.05
N ARG A 12 33.91 38.03 -7.21
CA ARG A 12 34.88 36.93 -7.34
C ARG A 12 34.47 35.66 -6.57
N ASP A 13 33.64 35.76 -5.53
CA ASP A 13 33.22 34.61 -4.75
C ASP A 13 31.84 34.00 -5.18
N SER A 14 31.15 34.68 -6.08
CA SER A 14 29.97 34.09 -6.70
C SER A 14 30.35 33.54 -8.08
N SER A 15 30.95 32.37 -8.10
CA SER A 15 30.86 31.50 -9.26
C SER A 15 29.40 31.02 -9.34
N TYR A 16 28.53 31.94 -9.72
CA TYR A 16 27.14 31.71 -9.95
C TYR A 16 27.04 30.93 -11.27
N ASP A 17 27.15 29.62 -11.20
CA ASP A 17 26.80 28.74 -12.29
C ASP A 17 25.32 28.45 -12.21
N PRO A 18 24.47 28.95 -13.13
CA PRO A 18 23.03 28.65 -13.11
C PRO A 18 22.71 27.16 -13.20
N ARG A 19 23.69 26.33 -13.57
CA ARG A 19 23.56 24.88 -13.62
C ARG A 19 23.57 24.22 -12.25
N HIS A 20 24.01 24.91 -11.20
CA HIS A 20 23.96 24.44 -9.81
C HIS A 20 22.71 24.90 -9.04
N LEU A 21 21.77 25.58 -9.71
CA LEU A 21 20.49 25.98 -9.11
C LEU A 21 19.35 24.99 -9.32
N VAL A 22 19.58 23.88 -9.97
CA VAL A 22 18.74 22.73 -9.72
C VAL A 22 19.10 22.27 -8.32
N ARG A 23 18.33 22.68 -7.32
CA ARG A 23 18.33 22.04 -6.02
C ARG A 23 17.98 20.58 -6.28
N VAL A 24 18.99 19.76 -6.50
CA VAL A 24 18.90 18.34 -6.25
C VAL A 24 18.61 18.27 -4.75
N ASP A 25 17.43 17.85 -4.39
CA ASP A 25 17.05 17.71 -3.00
C ASP A 25 18.14 16.89 -2.31
N GLN A 26 18.67 17.34 -1.19
CA GLN A 26 19.74 16.60 -0.48
C GLN A 26 19.31 15.18 -0.15
N THR A 27 18.00 14.92 -0.13
CA THR A 27 17.39 13.59 -0.03
C THR A 27 17.74 12.67 -1.20
N GLU A 28 17.88 13.19 -2.44
CA GLU A 28 18.32 12.37 -3.57
C GLU A 28 19.82 12.06 -3.51
N GLN A 29 20.65 12.98 -2.99
CA GLN A 29 22.08 12.72 -2.78
C GLN A 29 22.32 11.72 -1.63
N THR A 30 21.44 11.65 -0.64
CA THR A 30 21.55 10.67 0.45
C THR A 30 21.17 9.27 -0.03
N LEU A 31 20.29 9.15 -1.00
CA LEU A 31 19.95 7.86 -1.66
C LEU A 31 21.10 7.33 -2.53
N ASP A 32 21.85 8.22 -3.20
CA ASP A 32 23.02 7.84 -3.99
C ASP A 32 24.27 7.56 -3.13
N SER A 33 24.35 8.13 -1.93
CA SER A 33 25.49 7.93 -1.00
C SER A 33 25.30 6.80 -0.01
N MET A 34 24.12 6.22 0.12
CA MET A 34 23.99 4.92 0.72
C MET A 34 24.73 3.91 -0.16
N PRO A 35 25.70 3.12 0.39
CA PRO A 35 26.28 2.05 -0.40
C PRO A 35 25.12 1.16 -0.82
N LEU A 36 24.65 1.35 -2.03
CA LEU A 36 23.89 0.34 -2.74
C LEU A 36 24.76 -0.91 -2.66
N GLN A 37 24.51 -1.73 -1.65
CA GLN A 37 24.87 -3.11 -1.79
C GLN A 37 24.41 -3.44 -3.21
N LYS A 38 25.31 -3.97 -4.03
CA LYS A 38 25.03 -4.49 -5.37
C LYS A 38 24.04 -5.67 -5.29
N GLY A 39 22.99 -5.50 -4.53
CA GLY A 39 21.74 -6.23 -4.56
C GLY A 39 20.91 -5.57 -5.64
N GLY A 40 20.64 -6.27 -6.71
CA GLY A 40 19.89 -5.79 -7.86
C GLY A 40 18.62 -5.08 -7.44
N LEU A 41 18.14 -4.20 -8.31
CA LEU A 41 16.81 -3.60 -8.28
C LEU A 41 15.80 -4.54 -7.59
N PRO A 42 14.92 -4.01 -6.69
CA PRO A 42 14.00 -4.86 -5.90
C PRO A 42 13.42 -5.96 -6.77
N ASP A 43 13.57 -7.17 -6.28
CA ASP A 43 13.35 -8.39 -7.05
C ASP A 43 11.97 -8.31 -7.69
N ARG A 44 11.92 -8.50 -9.01
CA ARG A 44 10.67 -8.52 -9.76
C ARG A 44 9.75 -9.53 -9.07
N ILE A 45 8.57 -9.09 -8.64
CA ILE A 45 7.56 -9.95 -8.06
C ILE A 45 7.26 -11.05 -9.07
N ARG A 46 7.62 -12.29 -8.73
CA ARG A 46 7.40 -13.43 -9.62
C ARG A 46 5.98 -13.93 -9.41
N PRO A 47 5.19 -14.04 -10.48
CA PRO A 47 3.91 -14.72 -10.38
C PRO A 47 4.11 -16.13 -9.85
N SER A 48 3.26 -16.58 -8.93
CA SER A 48 3.26 -17.94 -8.46
C SER A 48 2.84 -18.90 -9.59
N GLU A 49 3.40 -20.11 -9.58
CA GLU A 49 2.99 -21.20 -10.48
C GLU A 49 1.68 -21.88 -9.98
N CYS A 50 0.79 -21.11 -9.39
CA CYS A 50 -0.49 -21.61 -8.91
C CYS A 50 -1.34 -22.09 -10.09
N THR A 51 -1.68 -23.38 -10.08
CA THR A 51 -2.44 -24.05 -11.14
C THR A 51 -3.95 -24.11 -10.86
N LEU A 52 -4.42 -23.49 -9.78
CA LEU A 52 -5.85 -23.44 -9.45
C LEU A 52 -6.62 -22.64 -10.49
N GLU A 53 -7.64 -23.24 -11.07
CA GLU A 53 -8.46 -22.63 -12.11
C GLU A 53 -9.18 -21.38 -11.62
N SER A 54 -9.67 -21.41 -10.38
CA SER A 54 -10.30 -20.25 -9.72
C SER A 54 -9.39 -19.02 -9.66
N ILE A 55 -8.09 -19.20 -9.34
CA ILE A 55 -7.11 -18.11 -9.32
C ILE A 55 -6.80 -17.61 -10.73
N SER A 56 -6.68 -18.52 -11.72
CA SER A 56 -6.50 -18.12 -13.13
C SER A 56 -7.66 -17.24 -13.60
N GLN A 57 -8.90 -17.66 -13.33
CA GLN A 57 -10.09 -16.89 -13.68
C GLN A 57 -10.13 -15.51 -13.00
N LEU A 58 -9.72 -15.40 -11.73
CA LEU A 58 -9.63 -14.10 -11.04
C LEU A 58 -8.57 -13.18 -11.67
N ARG A 59 -7.40 -13.73 -12.03
CA ARG A 59 -6.36 -12.98 -12.76
C ARG A 59 -6.85 -12.49 -14.13
N ASP A 60 -7.58 -13.33 -14.86
CA ASP A 60 -8.14 -12.98 -16.16
C ASP A 60 -9.24 -11.91 -16.04
N GLN A 61 -10.02 -11.93 -14.96
CA GLN A 61 -11.02 -10.88 -14.66
C GLN A 61 -10.34 -9.52 -14.44
N VAL A 62 -9.22 -9.47 -13.69
CA VAL A 62 -8.43 -8.24 -13.52
C VAL A 62 -7.93 -7.71 -14.87
N LEU A 63 -7.40 -8.60 -15.72
CA LEU A 63 -6.93 -8.22 -17.06
C LEU A 63 -8.06 -7.71 -17.95
N ALA A 64 -9.21 -8.36 -17.91
CA ALA A 64 -10.39 -7.99 -18.71
C ALA A 64 -11.01 -6.64 -18.28
N SER A 65 -10.91 -6.29 -16.99
CA SER A 65 -11.43 -5.04 -16.43
C SER A 65 -10.53 -3.82 -16.66
N LYS A 66 -9.37 -3.98 -17.30
CA LYS A 66 -8.33 -2.96 -17.43
C LYS A 66 -8.80 -1.68 -18.09
N ASN A 67 -8.62 -0.55 -17.42
CA ASN A 67 -8.61 0.78 -18.01
C ASN A 67 -7.23 1.09 -18.59
N ALA A 68 -7.11 1.10 -19.91
CA ALA A 68 -5.81 1.26 -20.57
C ALA A 68 -5.16 2.62 -20.28
N GLN A 69 -5.96 3.70 -20.26
CA GLN A 69 -5.46 5.06 -20.03
C GLN A 69 -4.98 5.26 -18.59
N LEU A 70 -5.82 4.94 -17.61
CA LEU A 70 -5.46 5.11 -16.20
C LEU A 70 -4.30 4.19 -15.81
N SER A 71 -4.29 2.94 -16.28
CA SER A 71 -3.17 2.02 -16.06
C SER A 71 -1.86 2.56 -16.65
N HIS A 72 -1.90 3.18 -17.84
CA HIS A 72 -0.72 3.78 -18.45
C HIS A 72 -0.21 4.96 -17.62
N ILE A 73 -1.10 5.83 -17.12
CA ILE A 73 -0.72 6.95 -16.24
C ILE A 73 -0.03 6.43 -14.98
N VAL A 74 -0.62 5.45 -14.30
CA VAL A 74 -0.06 4.86 -13.06
C VAL A 74 1.29 4.18 -13.32
N GLN A 75 1.46 3.50 -14.43
CA GLN A 75 2.70 2.80 -14.77
C GLN A 75 3.84 3.72 -15.20
N HIS A 76 3.57 4.98 -15.56
CA HIS A 76 4.55 5.93 -16.09
C HIS A 76 4.52 7.28 -15.34
N HIS A 77 4.04 7.28 -14.12
CA HIS A 77 3.96 8.51 -13.32
C HIS A 77 5.30 8.91 -12.70
N THR A 78 5.38 10.18 -12.33
CA THR A 78 6.34 10.68 -11.34
C THR A 78 5.57 11.06 -10.09
N PHE A 79 5.94 10.51 -8.95
CA PHE A 79 5.32 10.85 -7.68
C PHE A 79 5.74 12.26 -7.26
N VAL A 80 4.79 13.13 -6.95
CA VAL A 80 5.05 14.53 -6.61
C VAL A 80 5.03 14.73 -5.09
N GLY A 81 4.02 14.19 -4.42
CA GLY A 81 3.91 14.30 -2.96
C GLY A 81 2.54 13.93 -2.43
N ILE A 82 2.45 13.81 -1.12
CA ILE A 82 1.19 13.56 -0.41
C ILE A 82 0.51 14.89 -0.10
N VAL A 83 -0.77 14.97 -0.37
CA VAL A 83 -1.61 16.15 -0.09
C VAL A 83 -2.26 16.03 1.28
N ASP A 84 -2.85 14.87 1.56
CA ASP A 84 -3.59 14.62 2.79
C ASP A 84 -3.55 13.12 3.10
N LEU A 85 -2.86 12.76 4.19
CA LEU A 85 -2.76 11.36 4.63
C LEU A 85 -4.11 10.80 5.08
N ALA A 86 -4.88 11.59 5.85
CA ALA A 86 -6.16 11.13 6.40
C ALA A 86 -7.22 10.89 5.32
N LYS A 87 -7.18 11.69 4.25
CA LYS A 87 -8.07 11.52 3.09
C LYS A 87 -7.52 10.59 2.03
N GLY A 88 -6.29 10.10 2.20
CA GLY A 88 -5.66 9.23 1.22
C GLY A 88 -5.33 9.90 -0.10
N LEU A 89 -4.96 11.20 -0.10
CA LEU A 89 -4.74 11.99 -1.32
C LEU A 89 -3.26 12.25 -1.58
N CYS A 90 -2.83 11.98 -2.81
CA CYS A 90 -1.50 12.33 -3.29
C CYS A 90 -1.52 12.96 -4.68
N LEU A 91 -0.41 13.54 -5.08
CA LEU A 91 -0.19 14.08 -6.42
C LEU A 91 0.79 13.22 -7.19
N ILE A 92 0.44 12.92 -8.42
CA ILE A 92 1.33 12.32 -9.40
C ILE A 92 1.35 13.17 -10.67
N GLN A 93 2.50 13.18 -11.34
CA GLN A 93 2.66 13.79 -12.65
C GLN A 93 2.80 12.70 -13.71
N HIS A 94 2.10 12.87 -14.81
CA HIS A 94 2.28 12.06 -16.00
C HIS A 94 2.38 12.99 -17.22
N SER A 95 3.51 12.94 -17.93
CA SER A 95 3.78 13.87 -19.02
C SER A 95 3.70 15.34 -18.55
N THR A 96 2.85 16.15 -19.16
CA THR A 96 2.62 17.57 -18.81
C THR A 96 1.40 17.78 -17.91
N GLN A 97 0.81 16.73 -17.38
CA GLN A 97 -0.43 16.79 -16.60
C GLN A 97 -0.18 16.39 -15.15
N LEU A 98 -0.86 17.06 -14.23
CA LEU A 98 -0.84 16.79 -12.80
C LEU A 98 -2.18 16.21 -12.37
N TYR A 99 -2.13 15.11 -11.64
CA TYR A 99 -3.30 14.37 -11.18
C TYR A 99 -3.35 14.31 -9.66
N LEU A 100 -4.53 14.56 -9.10
CA LEU A 100 -4.87 14.23 -7.73
C LEU A 100 -5.40 12.79 -7.69
N VAL A 101 -4.80 11.96 -6.82
CA VAL A 101 -5.09 10.52 -6.76
C VAL A 101 -5.51 10.12 -5.36
N GLN A 102 -6.56 9.32 -5.25
CA GLN A 102 -6.96 8.64 -4.03
C GLN A 102 -6.08 7.39 -3.86
N TYR A 103 -4.93 7.56 -3.19
CA TYR A 103 -3.94 6.50 -3.11
C TYR A 103 -4.41 5.27 -2.32
N GLY A 104 -5.29 5.45 -1.35
CA GLY A 104 -5.80 4.34 -0.53
C GLY A 104 -6.50 3.28 -1.39
N ILE A 105 -7.43 3.71 -2.24
CA ILE A 105 -8.16 2.82 -3.17
C ILE A 105 -7.21 2.21 -4.20
N LEU A 106 -6.26 2.99 -4.71
CA LEU A 106 -5.30 2.50 -5.70
C LEU A 106 -4.33 1.47 -5.10
N ILE A 107 -3.89 1.68 -3.85
CA ILE A 107 -3.03 0.73 -3.12
C ILE A 107 -3.81 -0.55 -2.81
N GLU A 108 -5.07 -0.46 -2.38
CA GLU A 108 -5.93 -1.62 -2.12
C GLU A 108 -6.06 -2.49 -3.36
N GLU A 109 -6.41 -1.89 -4.50
CA GLU A 109 -6.52 -2.60 -5.77
C GLU A 109 -5.18 -3.24 -6.18
N PHE A 110 -4.09 -2.51 -6.07
CA PHE A 110 -2.77 -3.04 -6.39
C PHE A 110 -2.36 -4.19 -5.44
N ALA A 111 -2.65 -4.06 -4.15
CA ALA A 111 -2.41 -5.11 -3.17
C ALA A 111 -3.23 -6.38 -3.46
N TYR A 112 -4.49 -6.23 -3.90
CA TYR A 112 -5.31 -7.34 -4.36
C TYR A 112 -4.67 -8.07 -5.56
N GLN A 113 -4.19 -7.32 -6.54
CA GLN A 113 -3.49 -7.90 -7.70
C GLN A 113 -2.21 -8.63 -7.28
N LEU A 114 -1.44 -8.08 -6.34
CA LEU A 114 -0.26 -8.73 -5.79
C LEU A 114 -0.61 -10.01 -5.03
N ALA A 115 -1.70 -10.01 -4.25
CA ALA A 115 -2.18 -11.19 -3.56
C ALA A 115 -2.55 -12.30 -4.54
N LEU A 116 -3.25 -11.98 -5.64
CA LEU A 116 -3.54 -12.94 -6.69
C LEU A 116 -2.28 -13.45 -7.40
N GLN A 117 -1.30 -12.56 -7.67
CA GLN A 117 -0.05 -12.96 -8.33
C GLN A 117 0.78 -13.91 -7.49
N GLN A 118 0.83 -13.70 -6.17
CA GLN A 118 1.64 -14.48 -5.23
C GLN A 118 0.87 -15.62 -4.56
N PHE A 119 -0.39 -15.85 -4.92
CA PHE A 119 -1.24 -16.85 -4.31
C PHE A 119 -0.58 -18.23 -4.27
N GLY A 120 -0.47 -18.79 -3.06
CA GLY A 120 0.23 -20.06 -2.81
C GLY A 120 1.77 -19.98 -2.70
N SER A 121 2.36 -18.76 -2.83
CA SER A 121 3.82 -18.57 -2.72
C SER A 121 4.19 -17.27 -2.03
N PHE A 122 3.41 -16.85 -1.04
CA PHE A 122 3.68 -15.63 -0.29
C PHE A 122 4.99 -15.70 0.50
N SER A 123 5.73 -14.61 0.50
CA SER A 123 6.73 -14.37 1.53
C SER A 123 6.02 -14.13 2.86
N THR A 124 6.61 -14.56 3.98
CA THR A 124 5.97 -14.42 5.29
C THR A 124 6.89 -13.72 6.29
N ALA A 125 6.30 -12.89 7.14
CA ALA A 125 6.96 -12.29 8.29
C ALA A 125 6.56 -13.05 9.55
N ARG A 126 7.56 -13.48 10.34
CA ARG A 126 7.33 -14.14 11.64
C ARG A 126 6.98 -13.09 12.69
N LEU A 127 6.10 -13.48 13.60
CA LEU A 127 5.72 -12.67 14.76
C LEU A 127 6.43 -13.21 16.01
N GLU A 128 7.18 -12.36 16.67
CA GLU A 128 7.92 -12.71 17.89
C GLU A 128 7.74 -11.65 18.97
N PRO A 129 7.13 -11.98 20.12
CA PRO A 129 6.50 -13.27 20.45
C PRO A 129 5.20 -13.51 19.66
N PRO A 130 4.82 -14.79 19.40
CA PRO A 130 3.59 -15.10 18.70
C PRO A 130 2.35 -14.64 19.53
N PRO A 131 1.52 -13.73 19.00
CA PRO A 131 0.36 -13.25 19.72
C PRO A 131 -0.80 -14.28 19.73
N SER A 132 -1.67 -14.20 20.75
CA SER A 132 -2.86 -15.03 20.85
C SER A 132 -3.85 -14.70 19.73
N LEU A 133 -4.33 -15.70 19.01
CA LEU A 133 -5.35 -15.57 17.98
C LEU A 133 -6.64 -14.95 18.53
N ARG A 134 -7.09 -15.42 19.70
CA ARG A 134 -8.34 -14.95 20.33
C ARG A 134 -8.24 -13.50 20.80
N GLU A 135 -7.09 -13.11 21.33
CA GLU A 135 -6.88 -11.72 21.75
C GLU A 135 -6.89 -10.78 20.55
N LEU A 136 -6.20 -11.15 19.46
CA LEU A 136 -6.21 -10.37 18.23
C LEU A 136 -7.62 -10.23 17.64
N ILE A 137 -8.38 -11.32 17.54
CA ILE A 137 -9.78 -11.27 17.08
C ILE A 137 -10.63 -10.37 17.99
N GLY A 138 -10.41 -10.46 19.34
CA GLY A 138 -11.09 -9.61 20.30
C GLY A 138 -10.78 -8.11 20.16
N ILE A 139 -9.54 -7.76 19.84
CA ILE A 139 -9.13 -6.38 19.53
C ILE A 139 -9.77 -5.95 18.20
N GLY A 140 -9.75 -6.81 17.18
CA GLY A 140 -10.37 -6.54 15.88
C GLY A 140 -11.89 -6.31 16.00
N TYR A 141 -12.56 -7.08 16.86
CA TYR A 141 -13.98 -6.86 17.18
C TYR A 141 -14.22 -5.45 17.73
N ASP A 142 -13.41 -4.99 18.67
CA ASP A 142 -13.55 -3.65 19.25
C ASP A 142 -13.24 -2.55 18.21
N MET A 143 -12.26 -2.76 17.34
CA MET A 143 -11.89 -1.81 16.30
C MET A 143 -12.98 -1.66 15.24
N GLU A 144 -13.52 -2.76 14.73
CA GLU A 144 -14.51 -2.75 13.64
C GLU A 144 -15.92 -2.32 14.12
N LEU A 145 -16.25 -2.54 15.40
CA LEU A 145 -17.54 -2.17 15.95
C LEU A 145 -17.52 -0.85 16.72
N ALA A 146 -16.37 -0.22 16.90
CA ALA A 146 -16.29 1.09 17.53
C ALA A 146 -17.12 2.16 16.79
N ASP A 147 -17.24 2.01 15.47
CA ASP A 147 -17.98 2.94 14.60
C ASP A 147 -19.44 2.52 14.36
N ILE A 148 -19.83 1.31 14.79
CA ILE A 148 -21.18 0.77 14.55
C ILE A 148 -21.90 0.63 15.90
N HIS A 149 -22.80 1.56 16.20
CA HIS A 149 -23.64 1.53 17.42
C HIS A 149 -24.62 0.33 17.50
N THR A 150 -24.59 -0.58 16.55
CA THR A 150 -25.44 -1.79 16.50
C THR A 150 -24.56 -3.04 16.61
N ALA A 151 -24.53 -3.61 17.81
CA ALA A 151 -23.98 -4.96 17.99
C ALA A 151 -24.72 -5.95 17.06
N PRO A 152 -24.01 -6.72 16.23
CA PRO A 152 -24.67 -7.65 15.32
C PRO A 152 -25.37 -8.78 16.12
N LEU A 153 -26.66 -8.87 15.94
CA LEU A 153 -27.48 -10.08 16.17
C LEU A 153 -27.44 -10.72 17.59
N GLY A 154 -27.38 -9.94 18.65
CA GLY A 154 -27.61 -10.50 20.00
C GLY A 154 -26.54 -11.48 20.52
N LEU A 155 -25.37 -11.59 19.81
CA LEU A 155 -24.25 -12.41 20.25
C LEU A 155 -23.31 -11.59 21.14
N SER A 156 -22.79 -12.17 22.20
CA SER A 156 -21.75 -11.55 23.01
C SER A 156 -20.42 -11.54 22.28
N LYS A 157 -19.51 -10.58 22.60
CA LYS A 157 -18.16 -10.52 22.07
C LYS A 157 -17.44 -11.88 22.16
N ALA A 158 -17.52 -12.53 23.31
CA ALA A 158 -16.91 -13.84 23.54
C ALA A 158 -17.40 -14.92 22.55
N GLN A 159 -18.71 -14.92 22.26
CA GLN A 159 -19.30 -15.87 21.31
C GLN A 159 -18.85 -15.58 19.87
N VAL A 160 -18.73 -14.33 19.50
CA VAL A 160 -18.23 -13.93 18.17
C VAL A 160 -16.76 -14.33 18.01
N VAL A 161 -15.92 -14.00 18.98
CA VAL A 161 -14.49 -14.36 18.99
C VAL A 161 -14.32 -15.88 18.89
N GLU A 162 -15.06 -16.65 19.70
CA GLU A 162 -15.03 -18.10 19.68
C GLU A 162 -15.42 -18.69 18.33
N ARG A 163 -16.47 -18.16 17.72
CA ARG A 163 -16.95 -18.61 16.41
C ARG A 163 -15.92 -18.35 15.31
N ILE A 164 -15.30 -17.16 15.31
CA ILE A 164 -14.27 -16.81 14.32
C ILE A 164 -13.01 -17.65 14.54
N ALA A 165 -12.55 -17.76 15.79
CA ALA A 165 -11.36 -18.56 16.11
C ALA A 165 -11.53 -20.02 15.65
N LYS A 166 -12.65 -20.66 15.95
CA LYS A 166 -12.96 -22.02 15.49
C LYS A 166 -12.94 -22.13 13.97
N LYS A 167 -13.49 -21.15 13.27
CA LYS A 167 -13.49 -21.12 11.80
C LYS A 167 -12.06 -21.04 11.23
N LEU A 168 -11.23 -20.16 11.76
CA LEU A 168 -9.85 -20.01 11.32
C LEU A 168 -9.01 -21.24 11.67
N LEU A 169 -9.19 -21.82 12.85
CA LEU A 169 -8.52 -23.06 13.26
C LEU A 169 -8.89 -24.25 12.39
N ALA A 170 -10.14 -24.34 11.92
CA ALA A 170 -10.55 -25.37 10.97
C ALA A 170 -9.91 -25.25 9.59
N HIS A 171 -9.43 -24.06 9.21
CA HIS A 171 -8.85 -23.78 7.90
C HIS A 171 -7.34 -23.46 7.95
N THR A 172 -6.63 -23.80 9.03
CA THR A 172 -5.20 -23.48 9.23
C THR A 172 -4.31 -23.98 8.10
N ASP A 173 -4.52 -25.18 7.60
CA ASP A 173 -3.72 -25.75 6.51
C ASP A 173 -3.90 -24.99 5.19
N MET A 174 -5.15 -24.62 4.88
CA MET A 174 -5.48 -23.83 3.71
C MET A 174 -4.87 -22.43 3.81
N LEU A 175 -5.06 -21.75 4.94
CA LEU A 175 -4.50 -20.42 5.21
C LEU A 175 -2.97 -20.45 5.11
N ARG A 176 -2.32 -21.45 5.70
CA ARG A 176 -0.88 -21.61 5.62
C ARG A 176 -0.38 -21.85 4.21
N LYS A 177 -1.02 -22.77 3.49
CA LYS A 177 -0.57 -23.20 2.16
C LYS A 177 -0.80 -22.15 1.08
N HIS A 178 -1.97 -21.50 1.12
CA HIS A 178 -2.41 -20.65 0.00
C HIS A 178 -2.30 -19.14 0.28
N VAL A 179 -2.38 -18.73 1.55
CA VAL A 179 -2.41 -17.30 1.94
C VAL A 179 -1.17 -16.88 2.74
N GLY A 180 -0.41 -17.85 3.29
CA GLY A 180 0.78 -17.54 4.09
C GLY A 180 0.48 -17.08 5.51
N ILE A 181 -0.74 -17.27 6.02
CA ILE A 181 -1.09 -17.04 7.42
C ILE A 181 -0.82 -18.34 8.19
N HIS A 182 0.14 -18.30 9.10
CA HIS A 182 0.52 -19.48 9.90
C HIS A 182 -0.07 -19.34 11.30
N ILE A 183 -0.93 -20.27 11.65
CA ILE A 183 -1.57 -20.36 12.98
C ILE A 183 -1.18 -21.67 13.61
N ASP A 184 -0.71 -21.62 14.86
CA ASP A 184 -0.53 -22.82 15.69
C ASP A 184 -1.90 -23.21 16.27
N ALA A 185 -2.39 -24.39 15.88
CA ALA A 185 -3.68 -24.87 16.32
C ALA A 185 -3.69 -25.38 17.78
N GLN A 186 -2.52 -25.72 18.36
CA GLN A 186 -2.41 -26.20 19.74
C GLN A 186 -2.34 -25.04 20.72
N GLU A 187 -1.45 -24.07 20.43
CA GLU A 187 -1.26 -22.89 21.29
C GLU A 187 -2.22 -21.74 20.92
N GLU A 188 -2.99 -21.88 19.84
CA GLU A 188 -3.90 -20.87 19.30
C GLU A 188 -3.21 -19.50 19.11
N THR A 189 -2.00 -19.52 18.56
CA THR A 189 -1.19 -18.33 18.33
C THR A 189 -0.92 -18.11 16.84
N VAL A 190 -0.69 -16.84 16.45
CA VAL A 190 -0.35 -16.48 15.07
C VAL A 190 1.18 -16.42 14.95
N LEU A 191 1.76 -17.35 14.18
CA LEU A 191 3.20 -17.51 14.02
C LEU A 191 3.79 -16.61 12.94
N ALA A 192 3.07 -16.46 11.81
CA ALA A 192 3.53 -15.65 10.69
C ALA A 192 2.36 -15.14 9.85
N ILE A 193 2.60 -14.05 9.15
CA ILE A 193 1.65 -13.38 8.27
C ILE A 193 2.28 -13.12 6.90
N PRO A 194 1.49 -13.08 5.81
CA PRO A 194 2.00 -12.85 4.47
C PRO A 194 2.49 -11.42 4.29
N THR A 195 3.48 -11.25 3.42
CA THR A 195 3.98 -9.96 2.95
C THR A 195 3.82 -9.88 1.43
N LEU A 196 3.23 -8.78 0.93
CA LEU A 196 2.96 -8.61 -0.50
C LEU A 196 4.15 -8.01 -1.26
N LEU A 197 4.89 -7.12 -0.61
CA LEU A 197 6.04 -6.45 -1.21
C LEU A 197 7.32 -6.77 -0.46
N PRO A 198 8.45 -6.99 -1.16
CA PRO A 198 9.74 -7.12 -0.52
C PRO A 198 10.07 -5.82 0.19
N GLN A 199 10.51 -5.92 1.43
CA GLN A 199 10.65 -4.77 2.29
C GLN A 199 12.09 -4.44 2.57
N HIS A 200 12.36 -3.15 2.53
CA HIS A 200 13.59 -2.58 3.01
C HIS A 200 13.35 -2.07 4.43
N GLY A 201 13.70 -2.88 5.43
CA GLY A 201 13.52 -2.57 6.85
C GLY A 201 12.31 -3.26 7.51
N SER A 202 12.19 -3.13 8.82
CA SER A 202 11.30 -3.90 9.70
C SER A 202 9.79 -3.63 9.60
N SER A 203 9.32 -2.83 8.65
CA SER A 203 7.98 -2.24 8.70
C SER A 203 7.06 -2.58 7.55
N GLY A 204 7.09 -3.77 7.05
CA GLY A 204 6.35 -4.11 5.86
C GLY A 204 4.97 -4.67 6.02
N VAL A 205 4.63 -5.02 7.19
CA VAL A 205 3.26 -5.47 7.49
C VAL A 205 2.67 -4.45 8.45
N CYS A 206 1.52 -3.92 8.11
CA CYS A 206 0.80 -3.05 9.02
C CYS A 206 0.23 -3.91 10.16
N LEU A 207 1.05 -4.10 11.22
CA LEU A 207 0.65 -4.89 12.40
C LEU A 207 -0.60 -4.30 13.08
N GLU A 208 -0.82 -3.00 12.93
CA GLU A 208 -2.00 -2.33 13.46
C GLU A 208 -3.30 -2.83 12.83
N ARG A 209 -3.26 -3.31 11.58
CA ARG A 209 -4.41 -3.87 10.88
C ARG A 209 -4.57 -5.37 11.03
N LEU A 210 -3.61 -6.05 11.65
CA LEU A 210 -3.68 -7.50 11.87
C LEU A 210 -4.91 -7.94 12.68
N PRO A 211 -5.28 -7.25 13.78
CA PRO A 211 -6.51 -7.61 14.51
C PRO A 211 -7.76 -7.50 13.65
N SER A 212 -7.93 -6.41 12.91
CA SER A 212 -9.05 -6.22 11.98
C SER A 212 -9.06 -7.28 10.88
N LEU A 213 -7.91 -7.60 10.29
CA LEU A 213 -7.81 -8.68 9.30
C LEU A 213 -8.35 -9.98 9.85
N LEU A 214 -7.82 -10.46 11.00
CA LEU A 214 -8.22 -11.75 11.59
C LEU A 214 -9.70 -11.77 11.97
N PHE A 215 -10.24 -10.67 12.48
CA PHE A 215 -11.66 -10.56 12.75
C PHE A 215 -12.49 -10.65 11.46
N ARG A 216 -12.13 -9.89 10.42
CA ARG A 216 -12.85 -9.81 9.14
C ARG A 216 -12.81 -11.11 8.35
N LEU A 217 -11.75 -11.92 8.48
CA LEU A 217 -11.69 -13.26 7.89
C LEU A 217 -12.84 -14.16 8.33
N GLY A 218 -13.47 -13.91 9.47
CA GLY A 218 -14.64 -14.68 9.93
C GLY A 218 -15.90 -14.40 9.11
N PRO A 219 -16.41 -13.16 9.13
CA PRO A 219 -17.67 -12.79 8.48
C PRO A 219 -17.54 -12.41 7.00
N GLN A 220 -16.41 -11.90 6.54
CA GLN A 220 -16.27 -11.34 5.20
C GLN A 220 -15.82 -12.35 4.14
N VAL A 221 -15.23 -13.47 4.58
CA VAL A 221 -14.78 -14.51 3.65
C VAL A 221 -15.90 -15.49 3.35
N ASP A 222 -16.11 -15.76 2.07
CA ASP A 222 -16.98 -16.81 1.57
C ASP A 222 -16.28 -18.16 1.67
N TRP A 223 -16.51 -18.90 2.74
CA TRP A 223 -15.86 -20.17 2.99
C TRP A 223 -16.54 -21.38 2.30
N ASP A 224 -17.67 -21.16 1.65
CA ASP A 224 -18.48 -22.22 1.06
C ASP A 224 -18.21 -22.43 -0.44
N ASP A 225 -17.72 -21.38 -1.16
CA ASP A 225 -17.34 -21.43 -2.56
C ASP A 225 -15.84 -21.17 -2.75
N GLU A 226 -15.12 -22.03 -3.49
CA GLU A 226 -13.67 -21.91 -3.66
C GLU A 226 -13.26 -20.58 -4.28
N LYS A 227 -13.92 -20.18 -5.38
CA LYS A 227 -13.58 -18.93 -6.08
C LYS A 227 -13.96 -17.71 -5.25
N GLY A 228 -15.14 -17.73 -4.63
CA GLY A 228 -15.60 -16.70 -3.71
C GLY A 228 -14.69 -16.58 -2.50
N CYS A 229 -14.22 -17.69 -1.95
CA CYS A 229 -13.27 -17.73 -0.85
C CYS A 229 -11.96 -17.02 -1.25
N PHE A 230 -11.34 -17.40 -2.34
CA PHE A 230 -10.07 -16.81 -2.75
C PHE A 230 -10.20 -15.33 -3.14
N TYR A 231 -11.31 -14.97 -3.77
CA TYR A 231 -11.63 -13.59 -4.09
C TYR A 231 -11.69 -12.73 -2.82
N THR A 232 -12.52 -13.15 -1.86
CA THR A 232 -12.74 -12.40 -0.61
C THR A 232 -11.51 -12.41 0.29
N LEU A 233 -10.77 -13.54 0.39
CA LEU A 233 -9.51 -13.62 1.11
C LEU A 233 -8.46 -12.64 0.56
N CYS A 234 -8.29 -12.58 -0.75
CA CYS A 234 -7.35 -11.66 -1.38
C CYS A 234 -7.74 -10.20 -1.16
N HIS A 235 -9.03 -9.87 -1.15
CA HIS A 235 -9.51 -8.53 -0.82
C HIS A 235 -9.28 -8.15 0.64
N GLU A 236 -9.58 -9.04 1.59
CA GLU A 236 -9.30 -8.77 3.00
C GLU A 236 -7.80 -8.62 3.28
N LEU A 237 -6.98 -9.44 2.61
CA LEU A 237 -5.54 -9.31 2.67
C LEU A 237 -5.06 -7.99 2.08
N ALA A 238 -5.61 -7.56 0.96
CA ALA A 238 -5.30 -6.27 0.34
C ALA A 238 -5.62 -5.11 1.26
N LEU A 239 -6.83 -5.10 1.83
CA LEU A 239 -7.28 -4.06 2.78
C LEU A 239 -6.35 -3.96 4.00
N ALA A 240 -5.85 -5.10 4.49
CA ALA A 240 -4.90 -5.13 5.62
C ALA A 240 -3.53 -4.50 5.29
N HIS A 241 -3.18 -4.37 4.02
CA HIS A 241 -1.93 -3.76 3.57
C HIS A 241 -2.06 -2.28 3.20
N VAL A 242 -3.29 -1.75 3.15
CA VAL A 242 -3.50 -0.31 2.94
C VAL A 242 -2.96 0.47 4.14
N PRO A 243 -2.27 1.61 3.93
CA PRO A 243 -1.75 2.44 5.00
C PRO A 243 -2.80 2.79 6.06
N PRO A 244 -2.46 2.77 7.36
CA PRO A 244 -3.44 2.87 8.47
C PRO A 244 -4.09 4.24 8.61
N SER A 245 -3.45 5.31 8.17
CA SER A 245 -4.02 6.67 8.24
C SER A 245 -5.21 6.86 7.32
N TRP A 246 -5.29 6.06 6.25
CA TRP A 246 -6.41 6.15 5.32
C TRP A 246 -7.72 5.69 5.99
N GLY A 247 -8.70 6.61 6.01
CA GLY A 247 -10.02 6.34 6.57
C GLY A 247 -10.11 6.31 8.11
N THR A 248 -9.01 6.61 8.82
CA THR A 248 -9.03 6.71 10.28
C THR A 248 -8.70 8.13 10.70
N MET A 249 -9.64 8.82 11.34
CA MET A 249 -9.40 10.10 12.01
C MET A 249 -8.61 9.90 13.30
N ARG A 250 -7.37 9.41 13.23
CA ARG A 250 -6.52 9.36 14.42
C ARG A 250 -5.70 10.63 14.52
N ASP A 251 -6.21 11.60 15.27
CA ASP A 251 -5.52 12.86 15.62
C ASP A 251 -4.21 12.66 16.41
N ASN A 252 -3.90 11.44 16.81
CA ASN A 252 -2.78 11.13 17.72
C ASN A 252 -1.63 10.35 17.09
N SER A 253 -1.54 10.28 15.76
CA SER A 253 -0.34 9.68 15.14
C SER A 253 0.86 10.60 15.35
N CYS A 254 1.94 10.03 15.90
CA CYS A 254 3.22 10.72 16.04
C CYS A 254 3.71 11.17 14.65
N LYS A 255 4.35 12.33 14.56
CA LYS A 255 4.89 12.85 13.28
C LYS A 255 5.81 11.84 12.60
N GLU A 256 6.58 11.10 13.37
CA GLU A 256 7.48 10.05 12.86
C GLU A 256 6.71 8.93 12.16
N GLN A 257 5.55 8.53 12.68
CA GLN A 257 4.69 7.53 12.04
C GLN A 257 4.11 8.06 10.73
N GLN A 258 3.69 9.32 10.68
CA GLN A 258 3.18 9.95 9.45
C GLN A 258 4.28 10.07 8.39
N GLU A 259 5.49 10.44 8.77
CA GLU A 259 6.66 10.50 7.87
C GLU A 259 7.04 9.12 7.34
N GLN A 260 7.03 8.10 8.19
CA GLN A 260 7.30 6.72 7.80
C GLN A 260 6.23 6.18 6.85
N GLU A 261 4.97 6.49 7.11
CA GLU A 261 3.86 6.12 6.23
C GLU A 261 3.96 6.82 4.88
N ALA A 262 4.22 8.14 4.88
CA ALA A 262 4.43 8.92 3.67
C ALA A 262 5.59 8.36 2.84
N TRP A 263 6.69 8.01 3.49
CA TRP A 263 7.85 7.37 2.87
C TRP A 263 7.47 6.03 2.23
N SER A 264 6.71 5.19 2.95
CA SER A 264 6.26 3.89 2.45
C SER A 264 5.35 4.03 1.23
N ILE A 265 4.42 4.99 1.24
CA ILE A 265 3.54 5.26 0.09
C ILE A 265 4.38 5.61 -1.14
N GLN A 266 5.30 6.57 -1.02
CA GLN A 266 6.11 7.04 -2.13
C GLN A 266 7.11 5.98 -2.62
N HIS A 267 7.90 5.41 -1.71
CA HIS A 267 9.09 4.62 -2.06
C HIS A 267 8.83 3.11 -2.13
N VAL A 268 7.74 2.63 -1.54
CA VAL A 268 7.36 1.23 -1.63
C VAL A 268 6.19 1.05 -2.59
N TRP A 269 5.02 1.60 -2.28
CA TRP A 269 3.82 1.35 -3.06
C TRP A 269 3.89 1.93 -4.47
N PHE A 270 4.06 3.24 -4.61
CA PHE A 270 4.11 3.88 -5.92
C PHE A 270 5.34 3.46 -6.74
N ALA A 271 6.48 3.22 -6.09
CA ALA A 271 7.66 2.71 -6.76
C ALA A 271 7.46 1.33 -7.40
N HIS A 272 6.66 0.44 -6.77
CA HIS A 272 6.33 -0.88 -7.33
C HIS A 272 5.21 -0.83 -8.38
N MET A 273 4.40 0.21 -8.41
CA MET A 273 3.41 0.43 -9.47
C MET A 273 4.05 0.86 -10.80
N LEU A 274 5.30 1.37 -10.77
CA LEU A 274 6.00 1.86 -11.95
C LEU A 274 6.43 0.73 -12.90
N GLY A 275 6.21 0.95 -14.20
CA GLY A 275 6.77 0.21 -15.31
C GLY A 275 6.47 -1.29 -15.30
N SER A 276 7.50 -2.07 -15.65
CA SER A 276 7.39 -3.52 -15.77
C SER A 276 7.48 -4.28 -14.44
N ARG A 277 7.73 -3.59 -13.33
CA ARG A 277 8.00 -4.22 -12.02
C ARG A 277 6.74 -4.79 -11.37
N GLY A 278 5.69 -3.98 -11.24
CA GLY A 278 4.45 -4.36 -10.59
C GLY A 278 3.25 -4.52 -11.52
N ARG A 279 3.28 -3.88 -12.70
CA ARG A 279 2.18 -3.90 -13.68
C ARG A 279 0.81 -3.59 -13.05
N CYS A 280 0.75 -2.57 -12.21
CA CYS A 280 -0.51 -2.13 -11.64
C CYS A 280 -1.55 -1.89 -12.76
N ILE A 281 -2.67 -2.57 -12.67
CA ILE A 281 -3.79 -2.43 -13.57
C ILE A 281 -4.87 -1.63 -12.84
N VAL A 282 -5.28 -0.52 -13.40
CA VAL A 282 -6.43 0.22 -12.88
C VAL A 282 -7.67 -0.32 -13.57
N PRO A 283 -8.60 -0.95 -12.85
CA PRO A 283 -9.80 -1.50 -13.47
C PRO A 283 -10.85 -0.42 -13.74
N ASN A 284 -11.76 -0.70 -14.70
CA ASN A 284 -12.82 0.22 -15.09
C ASN A 284 -13.92 0.40 -14.04
N HIS A 285 -14.03 -0.50 -13.07
CA HIS A 285 -15.06 -0.44 -12.04
C HIS A 285 -14.73 0.47 -10.86
N LEU A 286 -13.50 0.97 -10.79
CA LEU A 286 -13.13 1.93 -9.75
C LEU A 286 -13.84 3.27 -9.96
N PRO A 287 -14.06 4.05 -8.88
CA PRO A 287 -14.71 5.36 -8.98
C PRO A 287 -14.02 6.27 -9.98
N ASP A 288 -14.80 7.05 -10.74
CA ASP A 288 -14.27 7.97 -11.75
C ASP A 288 -13.36 9.06 -11.14
N ASP A 289 -13.54 9.37 -9.88
CA ASP A 289 -12.79 10.37 -9.12
C ASP A 289 -11.52 9.82 -8.45
N ILE A 290 -11.19 8.53 -8.66
CA ILE A 290 -9.93 7.94 -8.14
C ILE A 290 -8.70 8.71 -8.60
N MET A 291 -8.78 9.29 -9.80
CA MET A 291 -7.71 10.07 -10.41
C MET A 291 -8.30 11.24 -11.20
N THR A 292 -8.11 12.46 -10.67
CA THR A 292 -8.62 13.69 -11.27
C THR A 292 -7.48 14.55 -11.78
N GLN A 293 -7.50 14.93 -13.05
CA GLN A 293 -6.55 15.91 -13.58
C GLN A 293 -6.85 17.29 -13.01
N ILE A 294 -5.87 17.89 -12.32
CA ILE A 294 -6.03 19.20 -11.67
C ILE A 294 -5.28 20.33 -12.37
N ALA A 295 -4.23 20.00 -13.14
CA ALA A 295 -3.47 21.00 -13.87
C ALA A 295 -2.85 20.41 -15.14
N SER A 296 -2.57 21.30 -16.09
CA SER A 296 -1.83 21.01 -17.31
C SER A 296 -0.78 22.11 -17.50
N LEU A 297 0.49 21.75 -17.74
CA LEU A 297 1.55 22.73 -17.97
C LEU A 297 1.25 23.67 -19.15
N PRO A 298 0.73 23.21 -20.30
CA PRO A 298 0.36 24.09 -21.40
C PRO A 298 -0.70 25.14 -21.01
N ASP A 299 -1.65 24.79 -20.15
CA ASP A 299 -2.70 25.70 -19.70
C ASP A 299 -2.15 26.73 -18.72
N LEU A 300 -1.22 26.35 -17.86
CA LEU A 300 -0.53 27.26 -16.94
C LEU A 300 0.30 28.27 -17.72
N TYR A 301 1.04 27.86 -18.76
CA TYR A 301 1.80 28.79 -19.61
C TYR A 301 0.92 29.82 -20.32
N ARG A 302 -0.28 29.42 -20.80
CA ARG A 302 -1.22 30.36 -21.41
C ARG A 302 -1.70 31.47 -20.47
N VAL A 303 -1.75 31.20 -19.17
CA VAL A 303 -2.11 32.21 -18.16
C VAL A 303 -0.99 33.22 -17.99
N PHE A 304 0.28 32.75 -17.96
CA PHE A 304 1.44 33.64 -17.81
C PHE A 304 1.75 34.48 -19.06
N GLU A 305 1.40 34.00 -20.26
CA GLU A 305 1.57 34.79 -21.50
C GLU A 305 0.54 35.95 -21.62
N ARG A 306 -0.51 35.95 -20.80
CA ARG A 306 -1.54 37.00 -20.79
C ARG A 306 -1.37 38.04 -19.70
N CYS A 307 -0.37 37.90 -18.83
CA CYS A 307 0.06 38.84 -17.83
C CYS A 307 1.31 39.57 -18.26
#